data_47bd74b4ae7534b3dbf069e9318c5650
#
_entry.id   47bd74b4ae7534b3dbf069e9318c5650
#
_cell.length_a   1.000
_cell.length_b   1.000
_cell.length_c   1.000
_cell.angle_alpha   90.00
_cell.angle_beta   90.00
_cell.angle_gamma   90.00
#
_symmetry.space_group_name_H-M   'P 1'
#
loop_
_entity.id
_entity.type
_entity.pdbx_description
1 polymer ?
#
loop_
_entity_poly.entity_id
_entity_poly.type
_entity_poly.pdbx_seq_one_letter_code
_entity_poly.pdbx_strand_id
1 'polypeptide(L)'
;MKKVLFLLACIVLLVSCQKLDHNGDLGGYWKMLQLEEFERDTVIDTRQDDRFWAIQLDLMQLTGGESIGKGRFQHVGDSLYVQMIYVPVDYRYYGLYNPKDDRFEVIHLDRKKMILKSKYVKLDFRKF
;
A
#
# COMPACT_ATOMS: atom_id res chain seq x y z
N MET A 1 26.16 -8.14 38.08
CA MET A 1 24.83 -7.57 38.05
C MET A 1 24.69 -6.38 37.08
N LYS A 2 25.61 -5.42 37.06
CA LYS A 2 25.52 -4.26 36.17
C LYS A 2 25.56 -4.63 34.67
N LYS A 3 26.33 -5.67 34.27
CA LYS A 3 26.42 -6.12 32.88
C LYS A 3 25.15 -6.78 32.35
N VAL A 4 24.42 -7.47 33.22
CA VAL A 4 23.16 -8.14 32.87
C VAL A 4 22.04 -7.11 32.65
N LEU A 5 22.00 -6.07 33.48
CA LEU A 5 21.04 -4.95 33.36
C LEU A 5 21.26 -4.16 32.07
N PHE A 6 22.51 -3.93 31.69
CA PHE A 6 22.84 -3.26 30.44
C PHE A 6 22.43 -4.04 29.21
N LEU A 7 22.65 -5.39 29.21
CA LEU A 7 22.25 -6.28 28.15
C LEU A 7 20.73 -6.35 28.00
N LEU A 8 19.99 -6.36 29.10
CA LEU A 8 18.53 -6.34 29.10
C LEU A 8 17.98 -5.03 28.52
N ALA A 9 18.58 -3.89 28.86
CA ALA A 9 18.20 -2.60 28.33
C ALA A 9 18.43 -2.51 26.81
N CYS A 10 19.54 -3.06 26.30
CA CYS A 10 19.82 -3.11 24.86
C CYS A 10 18.80 -3.97 24.10
N ILE A 11 18.39 -5.12 24.66
CA ILE A 11 17.39 -6.00 24.06
C ILE A 11 16.03 -5.29 23.99
N VAL A 12 15.63 -4.58 25.03
CA VAL A 12 14.38 -3.82 25.08
C VAL A 12 14.38 -2.69 24.03
N LEU A 13 15.51 -2.00 23.85
CA LEU A 13 15.65 -0.97 22.83
C LEU A 13 15.56 -1.52 21.40
N LEU A 14 16.14 -2.68 21.13
CA LEU A 14 16.04 -3.35 19.83
C LEU A 14 14.60 -3.77 19.51
N VAL A 15 13.88 -4.30 20.48
CA VAL A 15 12.47 -4.67 20.31
C VAL A 15 11.59 -3.43 20.09
N SER A 16 11.89 -2.32 20.74
CA SER A 16 11.17 -1.05 20.55
C SER A 16 11.37 -0.48 19.14
N CYS A 17 12.57 -0.60 18.56
CA CYS A 17 12.85 -0.14 17.20
C CYS A 17 12.09 -0.95 16.15
N GLN A 18 11.84 -2.24 16.38
CA GLN A 18 11.07 -3.09 15.47
C GLN A 18 9.57 -2.78 15.48
N LYS A 19 9.05 -2.16 16.54
CA LYS A 19 7.64 -1.78 16.64
C LYS A 19 7.27 -0.49 15.92
N LEU A 20 8.23 0.22 15.34
CA LEU A 20 7.98 1.48 14.61
C LEU A 20 7.36 1.26 13.23
N ASP A 21 7.48 0.05 12.66
CA ASP A 21 6.85 -0.31 11.41
C ASP A 21 5.58 -1.14 11.70
N HIS A 22 4.42 -0.49 11.65
CA HIS A 22 3.12 -1.11 11.95
C HIS A 22 2.51 -1.83 10.76
N ASN A 23 3.06 -1.64 9.55
CA ASN A 23 2.42 -2.09 8.32
C ASN A 23 2.80 -3.52 7.93
N GLY A 24 3.86 -4.05 8.53
CA GLY A 24 4.34 -5.39 8.18
C GLY A 24 4.63 -5.50 6.69
N ASP A 25 4.01 -6.47 6.03
CA ASP A 25 4.21 -6.72 4.60
C ASP A 25 3.61 -5.63 3.71
N LEU A 26 2.64 -4.85 4.21
CA LEU A 26 1.99 -3.79 3.45
C LEU A 26 2.93 -2.60 3.19
N GLY A 27 3.83 -2.29 4.12
CA GLY A 27 4.76 -1.18 3.97
C GLY A 27 5.72 -1.41 2.82
N GLY A 28 6.03 -0.34 2.06
CA GLY A 28 7.01 -0.40 1.00
C GLY A 28 6.55 0.30 -0.27
N TYR A 29 7.26 0.01 -1.35
CA TYR A 29 7.04 0.60 -2.66
C TYR A 29 6.51 -0.49 -3.60
N TRP A 30 5.27 -0.33 -4.03
CA TRP A 30 4.56 -1.34 -4.81
C TRP A 30 4.39 -0.90 -6.25
N LYS A 31 4.79 -1.76 -7.19
CA LYS A 31 4.56 -1.57 -8.61
C LYS A 31 3.32 -2.33 -9.04
N MET A 32 2.38 -1.64 -9.69
CA MET A 32 1.20 -2.28 -10.26
C MET A 32 1.60 -3.08 -11.51
N LEU A 33 1.20 -4.35 -11.55
CA LEU A 33 1.46 -5.25 -12.66
C LEU A 33 0.24 -5.42 -13.57
N GLN A 34 -0.96 -5.35 -12.99
CA GLN A 34 -2.21 -5.57 -13.73
C GLN A 34 -3.36 -4.85 -13.04
N LEU A 35 -4.24 -4.29 -13.84
CA LEU A 35 -5.49 -3.67 -13.41
C LEU A 35 -6.64 -4.31 -14.17
N GLU A 36 -7.58 -4.94 -13.45
CA GLU A 36 -8.81 -5.48 -14.01
C GLU A 36 -9.97 -4.56 -13.66
N GLU A 37 -10.60 -4.00 -14.67
CA GLU A 37 -11.76 -3.12 -14.50
C GLU A 37 -13.04 -3.90 -14.75
N PHE A 38 -13.93 -3.96 -13.74
CA PHE A 38 -15.10 -4.83 -13.79
C PHE A 38 -16.21 -4.26 -14.69
N GLU A 39 -16.42 -2.96 -14.69
CA GLU A 39 -17.48 -2.33 -15.46
C GLU A 39 -17.33 -2.56 -16.96
N ARG A 40 -16.10 -2.46 -17.47
CA ARG A 40 -15.79 -2.66 -18.89
C ARG A 40 -15.32 -4.07 -19.22
N ASP A 41 -15.22 -4.95 -18.21
CA ASP A 41 -14.69 -6.29 -18.36
C ASP A 41 -13.33 -6.28 -19.08
N THR A 42 -12.45 -5.37 -18.66
CA THR A 42 -11.16 -5.10 -19.30
C THR A 42 -10.02 -5.40 -18.34
N VAL A 43 -9.01 -6.11 -18.86
CA VAL A 43 -7.76 -6.37 -18.14
C VAL A 43 -6.64 -5.58 -18.81
N ILE A 44 -5.98 -4.72 -18.02
CA ILE A 44 -4.88 -3.89 -18.48
C ILE A 44 -3.58 -4.42 -17.90
N ASP A 45 -2.62 -4.75 -18.78
CA ASP A 45 -1.26 -5.09 -18.38
C ASP A 45 -0.50 -3.78 -18.11
N THR A 46 -0.14 -3.56 -16.84
CA THR A 46 0.51 -2.31 -16.40
C THR A 46 2.00 -2.48 -16.16
N ARG A 47 2.60 -3.62 -16.51
CA ARG A 47 4.01 -3.92 -16.23
C ARG A 47 4.97 -2.93 -16.89
N GLN A 48 4.60 -2.39 -18.05
CA GLN A 48 5.42 -1.41 -18.77
C GLN A 48 5.12 0.03 -18.35
N ASP A 49 4.11 0.25 -17.54
CA ASP A 49 3.71 1.55 -17.03
C ASP A 49 4.36 1.83 -15.69
N ASP A 50 4.50 3.11 -15.36
CA ASP A 50 4.98 3.56 -14.07
C ASP A 50 3.78 3.87 -13.17
N ARG A 51 3.20 2.84 -12.54
CA ARG A 51 2.10 2.97 -11.60
C ARG A 51 2.53 2.41 -10.26
N PHE A 52 2.82 3.31 -9.32
CA PHE A 52 3.38 2.94 -8.01
C PHE A 52 2.53 3.44 -6.86
N TRP A 53 2.42 2.59 -5.84
CA TRP A 53 1.88 2.92 -4.53
C TRP A 53 3.01 2.81 -3.51
N ALA A 54 3.36 3.93 -2.88
CA ALA A 54 4.32 3.95 -1.77
C ALA A 54 3.55 4.01 -0.46
N ILE A 55 3.81 3.07 0.42
CA ILE A 55 3.10 2.95 1.70
C ILE A 55 4.13 3.00 2.83
N GLN A 56 4.00 3.99 3.70
CA GLN A 56 4.88 4.18 4.84
C GLN A 56 4.08 4.77 6.01
N LEU A 57 4.15 4.13 7.16
CA LEU A 57 3.38 4.50 8.35
C LEU A 57 1.87 4.51 8.02
N ASP A 58 1.17 5.62 8.20
CA ASP A 58 -0.22 5.81 7.83
C ASP A 58 -0.40 6.60 6.53
N LEU A 59 0.70 6.83 5.81
CA LEU A 59 0.74 7.65 4.61
C LEU A 59 0.89 6.81 3.35
N MET A 60 0.27 7.30 2.30
CA MET A 60 0.27 6.68 0.98
C MET A 60 0.57 7.74 -0.08
N GLN A 61 1.44 7.37 -1.02
CA GLN A 61 1.78 8.22 -2.16
C GLN A 61 1.62 7.44 -3.46
N LEU A 62 0.99 8.08 -4.44
CA LEU A 62 0.82 7.55 -5.78
C LEU A 62 1.76 8.29 -6.72
N THR A 63 2.62 7.55 -7.44
CA THR A 63 3.63 8.15 -8.32
C THR A 63 3.72 7.42 -9.65
N GLY A 64 4.31 8.11 -10.64
CA GLY A 64 4.61 7.58 -11.96
C GLY A 64 3.64 8.00 -13.06
N GLY A 65 2.44 8.43 -12.72
CA GLY A 65 1.46 8.94 -13.66
C GLY A 65 1.62 10.43 -13.96
N GLU A 66 0.59 11.01 -14.54
CA GLU A 66 0.55 12.42 -14.92
C GLU A 66 0.66 13.35 -13.71
N SER A 67 0.01 12.98 -12.60
CA SER A 67 0.11 13.73 -11.36
C SER A 67 0.31 12.80 -10.17
N ILE A 68 0.85 13.38 -9.08
CA ILE A 68 1.15 12.66 -7.85
C ILE A 68 -0.06 12.73 -6.91
N GLY A 69 -0.40 11.60 -6.27
CA GLY A 69 -1.39 11.55 -5.22
C GLY A 69 -0.74 11.38 -3.86
N LYS A 70 -1.36 11.96 -2.84
CA LYS A 70 -0.97 11.78 -1.43
C LYS A 70 -2.21 11.60 -0.59
N GLY A 71 -2.15 10.65 0.32
CA GLY A 71 -3.27 10.37 1.19
C GLY A 71 -2.89 9.56 2.40
N ARG A 72 -3.93 9.08 3.05
CA ARG A 72 -3.83 8.20 4.21
C ARG A 72 -4.53 6.90 3.92
N PHE A 73 -4.13 5.88 4.64
CA PHE A 73 -4.79 4.60 4.58
C PHE A 73 -4.97 4.04 5.98
N GLN A 74 -5.88 3.09 6.09
CA GLN A 74 -6.11 2.32 7.30
C GLN A 74 -6.30 0.86 6.91
N HIS A 75 -5.49 -0.01 7.48
CA HIS A 75 -5.55 -1.46 7.26
C HIS A 75 -6.16 -2.13 8.47
N VAL A 76 -7.37 -2.65 8.33
CA VAL A 76 -8.11 -3.30 9.43
C VAL A 76 -8.57 -4.68 8.94
N GLY A 77 -7.97 -5.75 9.49
CA GLY A 77 -8.23 -7.10 9.03
C GLY A 77 -7.89 -7.26 7.56
N ASP A 78 -8.84 -7.70 6.74
CA ASP A 78 -8.68 -7.85 5.29
C ASP A 78 -9.12 -6.62 4.50
N SER A 79 -9.39 -5.50 5.17
CA SER A 79 -9.86 -4.28 4.53
C SER A 79 -8.80 -3.20 4.54
N LEU A 80 -8.63 -2.55 3.41
CA LEU A 80 -7.76 -1.40 3.24
C LEU A 80 -8.61 -0.20 2.84
N TYR A 81 -8.66 0.79 3.70
CA TYR A 81 -9.38 2.05 3.46
C TYR A 81 -8.40 3.10 2.99
N VAL A 82 -8.68 3.75 1.87
CA VAL A 82 -7.80 4.74 1.25
C VAL A 82 -8.52 6.07 1.15
N GLN A 83 -7.88 7.12 1.66
CA GLN A 83 -8.39 8.49 1.62
C GLN A 83 -7.32 9.41 1.06
N MET A 84 -7.46 9.82 -0.20
CA MET A 84 -6.55 10.78 -0.82
C MET A 84 -6.84 12.19 -0.30
N ILE A 85 -5.79 12.89 0.10
CA ILE A 85 -5.81 14.31 0.49
C ILE A 85 -5.50 15.16 -0.73
N TYR A 86 -4.47 14.80 -1.47
CA TYR A 86 -4.15 15.38 -2.78
C TYR A 86 -4.54 14.36 -3.84
N VAL A 87 -5.68 14.59 -4.50
CA VAL A 87 -6.23 13.68 -5.50
C VAL A 87 -5.52 13.90 -6.82
N PRO A 88 -4.86 12.88 -7.39
CA PRO A 88 -4.25 13.02 -8.72
C PRO A 88 -5.33 13.20 -9.78
N VAL A 89 -5.01 13.96 -10.84
CA VAL A 89 -5.93 14.18 -11.96
C VAL A 89 -6.33 12.84 -12.60
N ASP A 90 -5.36 11.94 -12.66
CA ASP A 90 -5.49 10.61 -13.25
C ASP A 90 -5.65 9.52 -12.17
N TYR A 91 -6.54 9.74 -11.20
CA TYR A 91 -6.69 8.81 -10.08
C TYR A 91 -7.05 7.38 -10.53
N ARG A 92 -7.80 7.23 -11.62
CA ARG A 92 -8.14 5.91 -12.17
C ARG A 92 -6.93 5.13 -12.69
N TYR A 93 -5.94 5.84 -13.16
CA TYR A 93 -4.65 5.27 -13.58
C TYR A 93 -4.01 4.47 -12.44
N TYR A 94 -4.19 4.92 -11.21
CA TYR A 94 -3.68 4.25 -10.02
C TYR A 94 -4.63 3.22 -9.43
N GLY A 95 -5.78 3.00 -10.05
CA GLY A 95 -6.77 2.03 -9.57
C GLY A 95 -7.76 2.58 -8.56
N LEU A 96 -7.80 3.89 -8.36
CA LEU A 96 -8.77 4.53 -7.47
C LEU A 96 -9.99 4.96 -8.28
N TYR A 97 -11.19 4.74 -7.74
CA TYR A 97 -12.45 5.14 -8.39
C TYR A 97 -13.25 6.09 -7.52
N ASN A 98 -13.04 6.03 -6.21
CA ASN A 98 -13.58 6.98 -5.25
C ASN A 98 -12.42 7.45 -4.34
N PRO A 99 -11.52 8.32 -4.84
CA PRO A 99 -10.23 8.57 -4.22
C PRO A 99 -10.29 9.14 -2.80
N LYS A 100 -11.39 9.77 -2.42
CA LYS A 100 -11.58 10.30 -1.06
C LYS A 100 -12.09 9.25 -0.07
N ASP A 101 -12.60 8.12 -0.57
CA ASP A 101 -13.16 7.07 0.28
C ASP A 101 -13.20 5.73 -0.47
N ASP A 102 -12.04 5.23 -0.88
CA ASP A 102 -11.91 3.92 -1.50
C ASP A 102 -11.73 2.85 -0.45
N ARG A 103 -12.31 1.68 -0.71
CA ARG A 103 -12.17 0.51 0.12
C ARG A 103 -11.74 -0.67 -0.74
N PHE A 104 -10.68 -1.34 -0.31
CA PHE A 104 -10.18 -2.56 -0.95
C PHE A 104 -10.25 -3.73 0.02
N GLU A 105 -10.59 -4.89 -0.50
CA GLU A 105 -10.35 -6.15 0.15
C GLU A 105 -8.94 -6.62 -0.18
N VAL A 106 -8.16 -7.01 0.84
CA VAL A 106 -6.82 -7.56 0.65
C VAL A 106 -6.97 -9.04 0.36
N ILE A 107 -6.89 -9.42 -0.92
CA ILE A 107 -7.04 -10.81 -1.37
C ILE A 107 -5.78 -11.59 -1.05
N HIS A 108 -4.61 -10.97 -1.23
CA HIS A 108 -3.31 -11.57 -0.97
C HIS A 108 -2.33 -10.49 -0.55
N LEU A 109 -1.52 -10.78 0.45
CA LEU A 109 -0.46 -9.90 0.89
C LEU A 109 0.69 -10.72 1.48
N ASP A 110 1.86 -10.63 0.86
CA ASP A 110 3.12 -11.13 1.40
C ASP A 110 4.22 -10.11 1.15
N ARG A 111 5.48 -10.47 1.42
CA ARG A 111 6.61 -9.54 1.28
C ARG A 111 6.88 -9.11 -0.16
N LYS A 112 6.35 -9.82 -1.15
CA LYS A 112 6.65 -9.59 -2.57
C LYS A 112 5.44 -9.26 -3.40
N LYS A 113 4.25 -9.72 -2.99
CA LYS A 113 3.04 -9.68 -3.81
C LYS A 113 1.86 -9.15 -3.01
N MET A 114 1.04 -8.33 -3.65
CA MET A 114 -0.20 -7.83 -3.09
C MET A 114 -1.29 -7.85 -4.15
N ILE A 115 -2.46 -8.37 -3.79
CA ILE A 115 -3.66 -8.33 -4.62
C ILE A 115 -4.75 -7.64 -3.85
N LEU A 116 -5.28 -6.56 -4.42
CA LEU A 116 -6.38 -5.78 -3.85
C LEU A 116 -7.59 -5.84 -4.76
N LYS A 117 -8.77 -5.85 -4.17
CA LYS A 117 -10.03 -5.83 -4.90
C LYS A 117 -10.97 -4.81 -4.29
N SER A 118 -11.46 -3.90 -5.11
CA SER A 118 -12.53 -2.98 -4.74
C SER A 118 -13.82 -3.39 -5.44
N LYS A 119 -14.86 -2.58 -5.27
CA LYS A 119 -16.11 -2.71 -6.02
C LYS A 119 -15.89 -2.55 -7.54
N TYR A 120 -14.85 -1.84 -7.93
CA TYR A 120 -14.62 -1.39 -9.31
C TYR A 120 -13.50 -2.12 -10.02
N VAL A 121 -12.46 -2.53 -9.29
CA VAL A 121 -11.21 -3.05 -9.86
C VAL A 121 -10.59 -4.14 -9.02
N LYS A 122 -9.74 -4.94 -9.66
CA LYS A 122 -8.78 -5.82 -9.02
C LYS A 122 -7.38 -5.40 -9.44
N LEU A 123 -6.49 -5.24 -8.48
CA LEU A 123 -5.13 -4.72 -8.68
C LEU A 123 -4.11 -5.74 -8.22
N ASP A 124 -3.17 -6.08 -9.11
CA ASP A 124 -2.03 -6.93 -8.79
C ASP A 124 -0.77 -6.08 -8.69
N PHE A 125 -0.05 -6.22 -7.58
CA PHE A 125 1.18 -5.48 -7.31
C PHE A 125 2.33 -6.42 -6.98
N ARG A 126 3.53 -5.94 -7.27
CA ARG A 126 4.79 -6.54 -6.82
C ARG A 126 5.59 -5.49 -6.04
N LYS A 127 6.21 -5.93 -4.94
CA LYS A 127 7.10 -5.04 -4.18
C LYS A 127 8.36 -4.77 -4.99
N PHE A 128 8.65 -3.51 -5.08
CA PHE A 128 9.76 -3.00 -5.89
C PHE A 128 11.06 -2.95 -5.09
#